data_6fbfcbda9c41be75492ba32f69cff210
#
_entry.id   6fbfcbda9c41be75492ba32f69cff210
#
_cell.length_a   1.000
_cell.length_b   1.000
_cell.length_c   1.000
_cell.angle_alpha   90.00
_cell.angle_beta   90.00
_cell.angle_gamma   90.00
#
_symmetry.space_group_name_H-M   'P 1'
#
loop_
_entity.id
_entity.type
_entity.pdbx_description
1 polymer ?
#
loop_
_entity_poly.entity_id
_entity_poly.type
_entity_poly.pdbx_seq_one_letter_code
_entity_poly.pdbx_strand_id
1 'polypeptide(L)'
;TKDMHVMCAWLNEEGFRIVADVSTKSLELFQVSSVREIAKLLDVYALRLDYGFDHAEMLALAKEMPIVLNASTIRVDEVEDLVREGKEILAMHNYYPRSETGLDEEYFLKITQSLQAAGIHVIAFIPGDVLKRGPIFEGLPTLEHHRHISPYAAFMELTLKYHVDQVFVGDPGISAYEIQRIQSYCDTGVIDIPVTLKHAEHFYDKEVTCRIDSPSWIIRVEEARLLKKADEHIAPNNTTTREIGAITMDNDAYLRYAGEV
;
A
#
# COMPACT_ATOMS: atom_id res chain seq x y z
N THR A 1 10.75 -24.53 15.33
CA THR A 1 10.13 -23.85 16.51
C THR A 1 11.17 -23.07 17.33
N LYS A 2 12.33 -23.67 17.67
CA LYS A 2 13.37 -22.97 18.46
C LYS A 2 13.90 -21.71 17.78
N ASP A 3 14.19 -21.79 16.48
CA ASP A 3 14.67 -20.65 15.70
C ASP A 3 13.61 -19.55 15.57
N MET A 4 12.32 -19.89 15.44
CA MET A 4 11.23 -18.92 15.46
C MET A 4 11.12 -18.19 16.78
N HIS A 5 11.27 -18.89 17.89
CA HIS A 5 11.24 -18.25 19.21
C HIS A 5 12.38 -17.24 19.37
N VAL A 6 13.60 -17.60 18.97
CA VAL A 6 14.76 -16.69 18.99
C VAL A 6 14.55 -15.49 18.09
N MET A 7 14.02 -15.69 16.89
CA MET A 7 13.70 -14.61 15.96
C MET A 7 12.63 -13.67 16.50
N CYS A 8 11.54 -14.21 17.05
CA CYS A 8 10.46 -13.39 17.62
C CYS A 8 10.95 -12.60 18.84
N ALA A 9 11.77 -13.21 19.72
CA ALA A 9 12.36 -12.52 20.86
C ALA A 9 13.21 -11.32 20.41
N TRP A 10 14.07 -11.53 19.43
CA TRP A 10 14.90 -10.45 18.86
C TRP A 10 14.06 -9.34 18.23
N LEU A 11 13.03 -9.68 17.43
CA LEU A 11 12.15 -8.68 16.82
C LEU A 11 11.39 -7.86 17.88
N ASN A 12 10.95 -8.51 18.97
CA ASN A 12 10.29 -7.80 20.07
C ASN A 12 11.26 -6.83 20.80
N GLU A 13 12.52 -7.25 21.02
CA GLU A 13 13.57 -6.37 21.57
C GLU A 13 13.84 -5.16 20.69
N GLU A 14 13.77 -5.32 19.35
CA GLU A 14 13.89 -4.21 18.37
C GLU A 14 12.60 -3.37 18.25
N GLY A 15 11.53 -3.69 19.00
CA GLY A 15 10.29 -2.93 19.04
C GLY A 15 9.28 -3.26 17.94
N PHE A 16 9.44 -4.36 17.22
CA PHE A 16 8.47 -4.81 16.21
C PHE A 16 7.24 -5.45 16.86
N ARG A 17 6.06 -5.16 16.31
CA ARG A 17 4.84 -5.90 16.60
C ARG A 17 4.69 -7.04 15.61
N ILE A 18 4.68 -8.27 16.10
CA ILE A 18 4.68 -9.48 15.28
C ILE A 18 3.25 -9.96 15.06
N VAL A 19 2.87 -10.17 13.80
CA VAL A 19 1.64 -10.88 13.43
C VAL A 19 2.05 -12.26 12.92
N ALA A 20 1.54 -13.33 13.53
CA ALA A 20 1.85 -14.69 13.10
C ALA A 20 0.64 -15.34 12.42
N ASP A 21 0.86 -15.87 11.21
CA ASP A 21 -0.13 -16.71 10.54
C ASP A 21 -0.26 -18.07 11.23
N VAL A 22 -1.47 -18.45 11.61
CA VAL A 22 -1.76 -19.74 12.24
C VAL A 22 -2.94 -20.43 11.55
N SER A 23 -2.86 -21.74 11.55
CA SER A 23 -3.96 -22.64 11.17
C SER A 23 -4.02 -23.79 12.16
N THR A 24 -5.02 -24.65 12.05
CA THR A 24 -5.12 -25.84 12.90
C THR A 24 -3.89 -26.77 12.81
N LYS A 25 -3.17 -26.77 11.67
CA LYS A 25 -1.89 -27.50 11.52
C LYS A 25 -0.76 -26.93 12.38
N SER A 26 -0.85 -25.64 12.75
CA SER A 26 0.16 -25.02 13.60
C SER A 26 0.18 -25.64 15.00
N LEU A 27 -0.95 -26.16 15.50
CA LEU A 27 -1.04 -26.85 16.80
C LEU A 27 -0.15 -28.10 16.82
N GLU A 28 -0.19 -28.90 15.76
CA GLU A 28 0.67 -30.10 15.63
C GLU A 28 2.14 -29.73 15.55
N LEU A 29 2.47 -28.70 14.77
CA LEU A 29 3.85 -28.23 14.59
C LEU A 29 4.49 -27.75 15.90
N PHE A 30 3.72 -27.02 16.70
CA PHE A 30 4.18 -26.48 17.97
C PHE A 30 3.96 -27.45 19.15
N GLN A 31 3.22 -28.55 18.94
CA GLN A 31 2.86 -29.54 19.97
C GLN A 31 2.11 -28.89 21.15
N VAL A 32 1.16 -28.03 20.84
CA VAL A 32 0.33 -27.32 21.81
C VAL A 32 -1.15 -27.61 21.61
N SER A 33 -1.97 -27.31 22.61
CA SER A 33 -3.41 -27.58 22.57
C SER A 33 -4.25 -26.43 22.02
N SER A 34 -3.67 -25.24 21.94
CA SER A 34 -4.37 -24.04 21.44
C SER A 34 -3.43 -23.05 20.74
N VAL A 35 -3.96 -22.26 19.79
CA VAL A 35 -3.21 -21.16 19.15
C VAL A 35 -2.82 -20.06 20.14
N ARG A 36 -3.54 -19.92 21.23
CA ARG A 36 -3.18 -19.03 22.34
C ARG A 36 -1.84 -19.41 22.98
N GLU A 37 -1.55 -20.69 23.10
CA GLU A 37 -0.24 -21.15 23.58
C GLU A 37 0.87 -20.79 22.60
N ILE A 38 0.61 -20.86 21.27
CA ILE A 38 1.54 -20.38 20.25
C ILE A 38 1.81 -18.88 20.43
N ALA A 39 0.75 -18.08 20.60
CA ALA A 39 0.89 -16.64 20.80
C ALA A 39 1.76 -16.29 22.00
N LYS A 40 1.57 -16.99 23.13
CA LYS A 40 2.38 -16.81 24.34
C LYS A 40 3.82 -17.28 24.15
N LEU A 41 4.01 -18.43 23.49
CA LEU A 41 5.34 -19.02 23.25
C LEU A 41 6.20 -18.10 22.38
N LEU A 42 5.61 -17.48 21.36
CA LEU A 42 6.31 -16.61 20.40
C LEU A 42 6.27 -15.13 20.80
N ASP A 43 5.50 -14.78 21.85
CA ASP A 43 5.27 -13.39 22.27
C ASP A 43 4.84 -12.49 21.11
N VAL A 44 3.81 -12.93 20.38
CA VAL A 44 3.31 -12.18 19.21
C VAL A 44 2.19 -11.22 19.61
N TYR A 45 2.14 -10.08 18.93
CA TYR A 45 1.11 -9.06 19.09
C TYR A 45 -0.27 -9.55 18.68
N ALA A 46 -0.39 -10.20 17.52
CA ALA A 46 -1.65 -10.69 16.98
C ALA A 46 -1.47 -12.03 16.26
N LEU A 47 -2.54 -12.81 16.19
CA LEU A 47 -2.61 -14.01 15.37
C LEU A 47 -3.48 -13.75 14.14
N ARG A 48 -2.95 -14.03 12.95
CA ARG A 48 -3.74 -14.09 11.73
C ARG A 48 -4.30 -15.49 11.57
N LEU A 49 -5.63 -15.58 11.62
CA LEU A 49 -6.36 -16.84 11.52
C LEU A 49 -6.62 -17.17 10.04
N ASP A 50 -5.89 -18.15 9.51
CA ASP A 50 -5.96 -18.45 8.08
C ASP A 50 -7.12 -19.40 7.77
N TYR A 51 -7.09 -20.65 8.27
CA TYR A 51 -8.18 -21.61 8.05
C TYR A 51 -8.33 -22.59 9.22
N GLY A 52 -9.55 -23.19 9.31
CA GLY A 52 -9.84 -24.26 10.25
C GLY A 52 -10.30 -23.78 11.63
N PHE A 53 -10.65 -22.50 11.78
CA PHE A 53 -11.26 -21.95 12.99
C PHE A 53 -12.74 -21.68 12.74
N ASP A 54 -13.55 -22.08 13.70
CA ASP A 54 -14.96 -21.69 13.68
C ASP A 54 -15.17 -20.32 14.32
N HIS A 55 -16.37 -19.77 14.16
CA HIS A 55 -16.69 -18.43 14.65
C HIS A 55 -16.58 -18.32 16.19
N ALA A 56 -16.97 -19.38 16.94
CA ALA A 56 -16.90 -19.37 18.39
C ALA A 56 -15.45 -19.37 18.90
N GLU A 57 -14.57 -20.10 18.22
CA GLU A 57 -13.13 -20.10 18.49
C GLU A 57 -12.50 -18.72 18.22
N MET A 58 -12.84 -18.10 17.07
CA MET A 58 -12.40 -16.76 16.73
C MET A 58 -12.85 -15.73 17.76
N LEU A 59 -14.11 -15.77 18.17
CA LEU A 59 -14.67 -14.85 19.17
C LEU A 59 -14.02 -15.04 20.54
N ALA A 60 -13.79 -16.28 20.96
CA ALA A 60 -13.12 -16.58 22.23
C ALA A 60 -11.68 -16.01 22.25
N LEU A 61 -10.95 -16.17 21.13
CA LEU A 61 -9.60 -15.64 21.00
C LEU A 61 -9.58 -14.10 20.94
N ALA A 62 -10.50 -13.51 20.17
CA ALA A 62 -10.65 -12.07 20.00
C ALA A 62 -10.87 -11.33 21.33
N LYS A 63 -11.57 -11.94 22.29
CA LYS A 63 -11.77 -11.39 23.64
C LYS A 63 -10.48 -11.32 24.47
N GLU A 64 -9.48 -12.07 24.10
CA GLU A 64 -8.24 -12.20 24.87
C GLU A 64 -7.06 -11.45 24.27
N MET A 65 -6.98 -11.39 22.94
CA MET A 65 -5.86 -10.77 22.23
C MET A 65 -6.31 -10.20 20.87
N PRO A 66 -5.51 -9.32 20.25
CA PRO A 66 -5.74 -8.89 18.88
C PRO A 66 -5.73 -10.08 17.89
N ILE A 67 -6.67 -10.10 16.97
CA ILE A 67 -6.71 -11.08 15.88
C ILE A 67 -6.75 -10.37 14.52
N VAL A 68 -6.23 -11.06 13.51
CA VAL A 68 -6.24 -10.61 12.12
C VAL A 68 -7.05 -11.61 11.30
N LEU A 69 -8.11 -11.13 10.66
CA LEU A 69 -8.96 -11.92 9.79
C LEU A 69 -8.40 -11.95 8.36
N ASN A 70 -8.73 -12.98 7.61
CA ASN A 70 -8.38 -13.03 6.19
C ASN A 70 -9.37 -12.18 5.38
N ALA A 71 -9.01 -10.93 5.07
CA ALA A 71 -9.85 -9.98 4.35
C ALA A 71 -10.27 -10.48 2.96
N SER A 72 -9.47 -11.34 2.33
CA SER A 72 -9.77 -11.85 0.98
C SER A 72 -10.88 -12.91 0.97
N THR A 73 -11.26 -13.47 2.12
CA THR A 73 -12.20 -14.59 2.19
C THR A 73 -13.28 -14.44 3.26
N ILE A 74 -13.12 -13.54 4.25
CA ILE A 74 -14.09 -13.35 5.32
C ILE A 74 -15.40 -12.75 4.79
N ARG A 75 -16.51 -13.20 5.34
CA ARG A 75 -17.82 -12.61 5.09
C ARG A 75 -18.06 -11.46 6.09
N VAL A 76 -18.43 -10.30 5.57
CA VAL A 76 -18.61 -9.10 6.42
C VAL A 76 -19.75 -9.26 7.41
N ASP A 77 -20.79 -10.04 7.09
CA ASP A 77 -21.90 -10.35 7.98
C ASP A 77 -21.49 -11.24 9.19
N GLU A 78 -20.31 -11.82 9.17
CA GLU A 78 -19.79 -12.67 10.24
C GLU A 78 -18.89 -11.93 11.23
N VAL A 79 -18.66 -10.61 11.08
CA VAL A 79 -17.67 -9.90 11.89
C VAL A 79 -18.26 -8.97 12.98
N GLU A 80 -19.57 -8.74 12.99
CA GLU A 80 -20.21 -7.75 13.88
C GLU A 80 -19.95 -8.02 15.37
N ASP A 81 -20.09 -9.26 15.81
CA ASP A 81 -19.85 -9.62 17.21
C ASP A 81 -18.36 -9.71 17.55
N LEU A 82 -17.50 -10.06 16.60
CA LEU A 82 -16.04 -9.98 16.77
C LEU A 82 -15.62 -8.53 17.05
N VAL A 83 -16.12 -7.57 16.28
CA VAL A 83 -15.83 -6.14 16.48
C VAL A 83 -16.40 -5.63 17.81
N ARG A 84 -17.64 -6.03 18.15
CA ARG A 84 -18.30 -5.58 19.37
C ARG A 84 -17.64 -6.12 20.66
N GLU A 85 -17.17 -7.36 20.63
CA GLU A 85 -16.72 -8.09 21.84
C GLU A 85 -15.21 -8.34 21.88
N GLY A 86 -14.52 -8.23 20.74
CA GLY A 86 -13.09 -8.42 20.63
C GLY A 86 -12.28 -7.21 21.12
N LYS A 87 -11.01 -7.44 21.44
CA LYS A 87 -10.08 -6.37 21.85
C LYS A 87 -9.66 -5.49 20.71
N GLU A 88 -9.19 -6.11 19.65
CA GLU A 88 -8.77 -5.44 18.41
C GLU A 88 -8.91 -6.42 17.25
N ILE A 89 -9.67 -6.03 16.25
CA ILE A 89 -9.91 -6.83 15.07
C ILE A 89 -9.31 -6.10 13.87
N LEU A 90 -8.37 -6.76 13.23
CA LEU A 90 -7.75 -6.31 11.98
C LEU A 90 -8.18 -7.24 10.85
N ALA A 91 -8.10 -6.80 9.63
CA ALA A 91 -8.29 -7.65 8.46
C ALA A 91 -7.12 -7.46 7.50
N MET A 92 -6.53 -8.56 7.06
CA MET A 92 -5.37 -8.55 6.18
C MET A 92 -5.72 -9.27 4.88
N HIS A 93 -5.63 -8.56 3.78
CA HIS A 93 -5.69 -9.20 2.46
C HIS A 93 -4.52 -10.16 2.27
N ASN A 94 -4.72 -11.15 1.42
CA ASN A 94 -3.62 -12.02 1.02
C ASN A 94 -2.64 -11.27 0.11
N TYR A 95 -1.40 -11.73 0.07
CA TYR A 95 -0.48 -11.47 -1.03
C TYR A 95 -0.49 -12.67 -1.99
N TYR A 96 -0.20 -12.41 -3.25
CA TYR A 96 -0.37 -13.40 -4.30
C TYR A 96 0.95 -13.66 -5.04
N PRO A 97 1.64 -14.79 -4.75
CA PRO A 97 2.95 -15.07 -5.35
C PRO A 97 2.90 -15.35 -6.85
N ARG A 98 1.79 -15.93 -7.32
CA ARG A 98 1.64 -16.33 -8.71
C ARG A 98 1.03 -15.18 -9.51
N SER A 99 1.63 -14.86 -10.66
CA SER A 99 1.12 -13.88 -11.61
C SER A 99 -0.31 -14.22 -12.04
N GLU A 100 -1.11 -13.20 -12.29
CA GLU A 100 -2.51 -13.27 -12.69
C GLU A 100 -3.46 -13.84 -11.59
N THR A 101 -3.01 -13.89 -10.34
CA THR A 101 -3.84 -14.37 -9.22
C THR A 101 -4.10 -13.31 -8.14
N GLY A 102 -3.48 -12.15 -8.25
CA GLY A 102 -3.76 -11.01 -7.37
C GLY A 102 -5.20 -10.52 -7.53
N LEU A 103 -5.69 -9.80 -6.53
CA LEU A 103 -7.06 -9.31 -6.56
C LEU A 103 -7.28 -8.27 -7.65
N ASP A 104 -8.48 -8.29 -8.23
CA ASP A 104 -8.98 -7.19 -9.06
C ASP A 104 -9.34 -5.99 -8.18
N GLU A 105 -9.19 -4.79 -8.73
CA GLU A 105 -9.47 -3.52 -8.06
C GLU A 105 -10.91 -3.44 -7.51
N GLU A 106 -11.90 -3.79 -8.32
CA GLU A 106 -13.32 -3.69 -7.95
C GLU A 106 -13.64 -4.59 -6.75
N TYR A 107 -13.17 -5.84 -6.76
CA TYR A 107 -13.37 -6.76 -5.66
C TYR A 107 -12.67 -6.28 -4.40
N PHE A 108 -11.40 -5.89 -4.52
CA PHE A 108 -10.59 -5.37 -3.43
C PHE A 108 -11.26 -4.17 -2.75
N LEU A 109 -11.68 -3.18 -3.53
CA LEU A 109 -12.29 -1.95 -3.04
C LEU A 109 -13.59 -2.24 -2.30
N LYS A 110 -14.44 -3.09 -2.87
CA LYS A 110 -15.72 -3.48 -2.27
C LYS A 110 -15.53 -4.11 -0.88
N ILE A 111 -14.63 -5.08 -0.77
CA ILE A 111 -14.38 -5.78 0.51
C ILE A 111 -13.71 -4.83 1.52
N THR A 112 -12.70 -4.08 1.10
CA THR A 112 -12.00 -3.11 1.95
C THR A 112 -12.97 -2.10 2.55
N GLN A 113 -13.81 -1.46 1.73
CA GLN A 113 -14.81 -0.50 2.21
C GLN A 113 -15.84 -1.14 3.14
N SER A 114 -16.26 -2.35 2.87
CA SER A 114 -17.22 -3.05 3.73
C SER A 114 -16.64 -3.37 5.11
N LEU A 115 -15.37 -3.78 5.18
CA LEU A 115 -14.66 -4.04 6.42
C LEU A 115 -14.42 -2.75 7.22
N GLN A 116 -13.99 -1.68 6.53
CA GLN A 116 -13.79 -0.37 7.16
C GLN A 116 -15.11 0.22 7.68
N ALA A 117 -16.21 0.05 6.96
CA ALA A 117 -17.54 0.45 7.42
C ALA A 117 -17.99 -0.32 8.68
N ALA A 118 -17.50 -1.54 8.88
CA ALA A 118 -17.69 -2.32 10.11
C ALA A 118 -16.71 -1.91 11.24
N GLY A 119 -15.83 -0.93 11.02
CA GLY A 119 -14.85 -0.46 12.00
C GLY A 119 -13.56 -1.29 12.07
N ILE A 120 -13.26 -2.07 11.03
CA ILE A 120 -12.08 -2.93 10.97
C ILE A 120 -10.98 -2.22 10.16
N HIS A 121 -9.78 -2.13 10.71
CA HIS A 121 -8.60 -1.65 10.01
C HIS A 121 -8.09 -2.70 9.03
N VAL A 122 -7.86 -2.29 7.79
CA VAL A 122 -7.49 -3.17 6.68
C VAL A 122 -6.01 -3.04 6.35
N ILE A 123 -5.36 -4.19 6.17
CA ILE A 123 -3.96 -4.34 5.79
C ILE A 123 -3.88 -4.91 4.38
N ALA A 124 -2.98 -4.36 3.56
CA ALA A 124 -2.69 -4.87 2.22
C ALA A 124 -1.18 -4.87 1.95
N PHE A 125 -0.76 -5.63 0.94
CA PHE A 125 0.64 -5.81 0.60
C PHE A 125 1.02 -5.13 -0.72
N ILE A 126 2.20 -4.52 -0.71
CA ILE A 126 2.91 -4.06 -1.91
C ILE A 126 4.07 -5.02 -2.23
N PRO A 127 4.49 -5.13 -3.50
CA PRO A 127 5.66 -5.92 -3.85
C PRO A 127 6.95 -5.24 -3.39
N GLY A 128 8.01 -6.01 -3.18
CA GLY A 128 9.37 -5.49 -3.08
C GLY A 128 10.02 -5.29 -4.46
N ASP A 129 11.13 -4.57 -4.51
CA ASP A 129 11.89 -4.27 -5.74
C ASP A 129 13.34 -4.78 -5.74
N VAL A 130 13.86 -5.25 -4.59
CA VAL A 130 15.26 -5.73 -4.47
C VAL A 130 15.32 -7.23 -4.36
N LEU A 131 14.66 -7.81 -3.36
CA LEU A 131 14.66 -9.25 -3.14
C LEU A 131 13.22 -9.75 -3.13
N LYS A 132 12.89 -10.56 -4.12
CA LYS A 132 11.58 -11.17 -4.25
C LYS A 132 11.58 -12.58 -3.68
N ARG A 133 10.48 -12.97 -3.04
CA ARG A 133 10.33 -14.29 -2.41
C ARG A 133 10.14 -15.39 -3.45
N GLY A 134 10.88 -16.50 -3.26
CA GLY A 134 10.69 -17.73 -4.01
C GLY A 134 9.37 -18.46 -3.70
N PRO A 135 9.02 -19.46 -4.51
CA PRO A 135 9.82 -20.01 -5.61
C PRO A 135 9.67 -19.30 -6.96
N ILE A 136 8.71 -18.38 -7.11
CA ILE A 136 8.35 -17.78 -8.42
C ILE A 136 9.11 -16.48 -8.67
N PHE A 137 9.41 -15.68 -7.62
CA PHE A 137 10.15 -14.41 -7.70
C PHE A 137 9.48 -13.31 -8.54
N GLU A 138 8.14 -13.33 -8.61
CA GLU A 138 7.34 -12.35 -9.35
C GLU A 138 6.79 -11.21 -8.47
N GLY A 139 7.12 -11.23 -7.17
CA GLY A 139 6.62 -10.28 -6.19
C GLY A 139 5.35 -10.75 -5.48
N LEU A 140 5.06 -10.10 -4.37
CA LEU A 140 3.98 -10.49 -3.46
C LEU A 140 2.99 -9.34 -3.21
N PRO A 141 2.33 -8.80 -4.24
CA PRO A 141 1.31 -7.78 -4.07
C PRO A 141 -0.05 -8.38 -3.66
N THR A 142 -0.92 -7.55 -3.09
CA THR A 142 -2.34 -7.86 -2.94
C THR A 142 -3.10 -7.65 -4.26
N LEU A 143 -2.91 -6.51 -4.90
CA LEU A 143 -3.54 -6.19 -6.19
C LEU A 143 -2.65 -6.63 -7.35
N GLU A 144 -3.26 -7.28 -8.37
CA GLU A 144 -2.47 -7.80 -9.49
C GLU A 144 -1.73 -6.69 -10.26
N HIS A 145 -2.35 -5.56 -10.49
CA HIS A 145 -1.73 -4.46 -11.22
C HIS A 145 -0.56 -3.79 -10.48
N HIS A 146 -0.39 -4.06 -9.17
CA HIS A 146 0.78 -3.61 -8.42
C HIS A 146 2.05 -4.45 -8.69
N ARG A 147 1.94 -5.61 -9.30
CA ARG A 147 3.05 -6.56 -9.46
C ARG A 147 4.29 -5.99 -10.17
N HIS A 148 4.09 -5.09 -11.12
CA HIS A 148 5.16 -4.55 -11.97
C HIS A 148 5.33 -3.03 -11.86
N ILE A 149 4.74 -2.40 -10.85
CA ILE A 149 4.97 -1.00 -10.55
C ILE A 149 5.90 -0.85 -9.34
N SER A 150 6.44 0.36 -9.13
CA SER A 150 7.32 0.60 -7.97
C SER A 150 6.58 0.43 -6.65
N PRO A 151 7.26 -0.01 -5.59
CA PRO A 151 6.68 -0.10 -4.25
C PRO A 151 6.03 1.21 -3.80
N TYR A 152 6.68 2.35 -4.07
CA TYR A 152 6.14 3.67 -3.73
C TYR A 152 4.82 3.95 -4.48
N ALA A 153 4.74 3.68 -5.78
CA ALA A 153 3.51 3.89 -6.54
C ALA A 153 2.37 3.01 -6.01
N ALA A 154 2.66 1.74 -5.72
CA ALA A 154 1.70 0.81 -5.12
C ALA A 154 1.25 1.28 -3.71
N PHE A 155 2.19 1.77 -2.88
CA PHE A 155 1.90 2.35 -1.58
C PHE A 155 0.99 3.58 -1.70
N MET A 156 1.30 4.50 -2.61
CA MET A 156 0.50 5.70 -2.83
C MET A 156 -0.92 5.37 -3.28
N GLU A 157 -1.09 4.38 -4.15
CA GLU A 157 -2.41 3.96 -4.61
C GLU A 157 -3.21 3.32 -3.48
N LEU A 158 -2.62 2.41 -2.69
CA LEU A 158 -3.28 1.82 -1.52
C LEU A 158 -3.71 2.88 -0.52
N THR A 159 -2.86 3.87 -0.27
CA THR A 159 -3.10 4.90 0.73
C THR A 159 -4.09 5.97 0.26
N LEU A 160 -3.91 6.53 -0.94
CA LEU A 160 -4.68 7.68 -1.41
C LEU A 160 -5.98 7.30 -2.11
N LYS A 161 -5.97 6.23 -2.88
CA LYS A 161 -7.14 5.82 -3.67
C LYS A 161 -8.04 4.85 -2.90
N TYR A 162 -7.43 3.89 -2.21
CA TYR A 162 -8.18 2.83 -1.53
C TYR A 162 -8.28 3.04 -0.02
N HIS A 163 -7.58 4.04 0.54
CA HIS A 163 -7.61 4.38 1.96
C HIS A 163 -7.32 3.19 2.88
N VAL A 164 -6.37 2.34 2.47
CA VAL A 164 -5.92 1.20 3.28
C VAL A 164 -5.23 1.72 4.53
N ASP A 165 -5.57 1.15 5.68
CA ASP A 165 -5.10 1.62 6.99
C ASP A 165 -3.63 1.30 7.24
N GLN A 166 -3.15 0.15 6.77
CA GLN A 166 -1.76 -0.29 6.92
C GLN A 166 -1.27 -0.99 5.66
N VAL A 167 -0.08 -0.62 5.22
CA VAL A 167 0.56 -1.20 4.03
C VAL A 167 1.82 -1.95 4.44
N PHE A 168 1.90 -3.20 4.06
CA PHE A 168 3.05 -4.07 4.32
C PHE A 168 3.79 -4.39 3.03
N VAL A 169 5.09 -4.62 3.14
CA VAL A 169 5.89 -5.19 2.04
C VAL A 169 5.77 -6.72 2.09
N GLY A 170 5.26 -7.32 1.02
CA GLY A 170 5.09 -8.78 0.95
C GLY A 170 6.39 -9.54 0.72
N ASP A 171 7.35 -8.92 0.04
CA ASP A 171 8.65 -9.50 -0.29
C ASP A 171 9.71 -9.26 0.78
N PRO A 172 10.78 -10.08 0.85
CA PRO A 172 11.85 -9.91 1.83
C PRO A 172 12.69 -8.65 1.65
N GLY A 173 12.68 -8.00 0.49
CA GLY A 173 13.53 -6.85 0.21
C GLY A 173 12.84 -5.74 -0.55
N ILE A 174 12.94 -4.53 0.02
CA ILE A 174 12.57 -3.25 -0.59
C ILE A 174 13.79 -2.33 -0.57
N SER A 175 14.00 -1.54 -1.62
CA SER A 175 15.15 -0.64 -1.71
C SER A 175 15.09 0.52 -0.72
N ALA A 176 16.26 0.98 -0.30
CA ALA A 176 16.35 2.17 0.55
C ALA A 176 15.75 3.40 -0.13
N TYR A 177 15.84 3.50 -1.44
CA TYR A 177 15.22 4.56 -2.23
C TYR A 177 13.70 4.59 -2.08
N GLU A 178 13.04 3.45 -2.24
CA GLU A 178 11.58 3.36 -2.10
C GLU A 178 11.13 3.56 -0.64
N ILE A 179 11.87 3.02 0.33
CA ILE A 179 11.62 3.25 1.76
C ILE A 179 11.68 4.75 2.09
N GLN A 180 12.72 5.44 1.62
CA GLN A 180 12.91 6.87 1.90
C GLN A 180 11.77 7.72 1.34
N ARG A 181 11.27 7.40 0.15
CA ARG A 181 10.13 8.08 -0.47
C ARG A 181 8.83 7.85 0.31
N ILE A 182 8.57 6.60 0.70
CA ILE A 182 7.42 6.25 1.54
C ILE A 182 7.50 6.99 2.88
N GLN A 183 8.66 6.98 3.52
CA GLN A 183 8.90 7.68 4.78
C GLN A 183 8.69 9.18 4.65
N SER A 184 9.26 9.81 3.61
CA SER A 184 9.08 11.23 3.33
C SER A 184 7.60 11.61 3.19
N TYR A 185 6.82 10.77 2.47
CA TYR A 185 5.38 11.00 2.38
C TYR A 185 4.68 10.86 3.73
N CYS A 186 4.99 9.83 4.52
CA CYS A 186 4.40 9.65 5.85
C CYS A 186 4.69 10.81 6.80
N ASP A 187 5.89 11.40 6.70
CA ASP A 187 6.33 12.49 7.58
C ASP A 187 5.80 13.86 7.13
N THR A 188 5.66 14.10 5.83
CA THR A 188 5.40 15.43 5.27
C THR A 188 4.08 15.57 4.52
N GLY A 189 3.49 14.47 4.06
CA GLY A 189 2.35 14.46 3.14
C GLY A 189 2.70 14.86 1.70
N VAL A 190 3.98 15.06 1.40
CA VAL A 190 4.44 15.47 0.06
C VAL A 190 4.65 14.25 -0.83
N ILE A 191 4.04 14.28 -2.01
CA ILE A 191 4.19 13.23 -3.03
C ILE A 191 5.44 13.52 -3.85
N ASP A 192 6.39 12.58 -3.84
CA ASP A 192 7.61 12.65 -4.64
C ASP A 192 7.40 11.93 -5.98
N ILE A 193 7.37 12.70 -7.07
CA ILE A 193 7.21 12.18 -8.43
C ILE A 193 8.48 12.48 -9.22
N PRO A 194 9.32 11.46 -9.52
CA PRO A 194 10.51 11.66 -10.34
C PRO A 194 10.12 12.01 -11.78
N VAL A 195 10.60 13.13 -12.26
CA VAL A 195 10.34 13.63 -13.62
C VAL A 195 11.64 13.98 -14.34
N THR A 196 11.63 13.90 -15.66
CA THR A 196 12.72 14.40 -16.50
C THR A 196 12.18 15.52 -17.39
N LEU A 197 12.66 16.74 -17.18
CA LEU A 197 12.35 17.87 -18.04
C LEU A 197 13.35 17.89 -19.20
N LYS A 198 12.87 17.86 -20.44
CA LYS A 198 13.72 17.96 -21.65
C LYS A 198 13.95 19.41 -22.07
N HIS A 199 13.06 20.28 -21.67
CA HIS A 199 13.07 21.72 -21.92
C HIS A 199 12.49 22.42 -20.68
N ALA A 200 12.48 23.76 -20.68
CA ALA A 200 11.92 24.55 -19.58
C ALA A 200 12.70 24.38 -18.24
N GLU A 201 14.03 24.41 -18.34
CA GLU A 201 14.94 24.29 -17.19
C GLU A 201 14.68 25.35 -16.10
N HIS A 202 14.00 26.44 -16.44
CA HIS A 202 13.62 27.49 -15.49
C HIS A 202 12.54 27.05 -14.49
N PHE A 203 11.93 25.88 -14.66
CA PHE A 203 11.04 25.28 -13.68
C PHE A 203 11.76 24.42 -12.61
N TYR A 204 13.06 24.09 -12.85
CA TYR A 204 13.82 23.41 -11.80
C TYR A 204 13.94 24.28 -10.56
N ASP A 205 13.83 23.65 -9.39
CA ASP A 205 13.92 24.29 -8.08
C ASP A 205 12.91 25.44 -7.85
N LYS A 206 11.78 25.40 -8.55
CA LYS A 206 10.68 26.37 -8.35
C LYS A 206 9.51 25.70 -7.63
N GLU A 207 9.08 26.31 -6.55
CA GLU A 207 7.76 26.11 -6.00
C GLU A 207 6.74 26.76 -6.93
N VAL A 208 5.71 26.01 -7.30
CA VAL A 208 4.61 26.49 -8.14
C VAL A 208 3.28 26.06 -7.53
N THR A 209 2.25 26.83 -7.80
CA THR A 209 0.90 26.59 -7.27
C THR A 209 0.01 25.98 -8.33
N CYS A 210 -0.75 24.96 -7.96
CA CYS A 210 -1.82 24.44 -8.81
C CYS A 210 -2.97 25.42 -8.84
N ARG A 211 -3.49 25.73 -10.03
CA ARG A 211 -4.67 26.57 -10.17
C ARG A 211 -5.88 25.95 -9.49
N ILE A 212 -6.64 26.75 -8.75
CA ILE A 212 -7.84 26.31 -8.04
C ILE A 212 -8.95 25.83 -8.99
N ASP A 213 -8.95 26.32 -10.23
CA ASP A 213 -9.93 25.97 -11.26
C ASP A 213 -9.44 24.84 -12.20
N SER A 214 -8.43 24.07 -11.77
CA SER A 214 -7.96 22.91 -12.54
C SER A 214 -9.06 21.85 -12.64
N PRO A 215 -9.44 21.44 -13.88
CA PRO A 215 -10.40 20.34 -14.06
C PRO A 215 -9.78 18.99 -13.71
N SER A 216 -10.60 17.94 -13.64
CA SER A 216 -10.13 16.59 -13.34
C SER A 216 -9.18 15.98 -14.40
N TRP A 217 -9.10 16.60 -15.58
CA TRP A 217 -8.30 16.11 -16.69
C TRP A 217 -6.84 16.56 -16.67
N ILE A 218 -6.56 17.73 -16.09
CA ILE A 218 -5.20 18.28 -16.05
C ILE A 218 -4.97 19.08 -14.74
N ILE A 219 -3.76 19.10 -14.27
CA ILE A 219 -3.27 20.02 -13.25
C ILE A 219 -2.57 21.17 -13.97
N ARG A 220 -2.91 22.42 -13.65
CA ARG A 220 -2.37 23.61 -14.30
C ARG A 220 -1.57 24.43 -13.31
N VAL A 221 -0.40 24.88 -13.74
CA VAL A 221 0.45 25.75 -12.92
C VAL A 221 -0.03 27.20 -13.02
N GLU A 222 -0.27 27.85 -11.88
CA GLU A 222 -0.78 29.22 -11.82
C GLU A 222 0.26 30.23 -12.34
N GLU A 223 1.52 30.06 -11.93
CA GLU A 223 2.62 30.96 -12.26
C GLU A 223 3.24 30.73 -13.66
N ALA A 224 2.82 29.70 -14.39
CA ALA A 224 3.47 29.27 -15.63
C ALA A 224 3.73 30.43 -16.61
N ARG A 225 2.73 31.31 -16.84
CA ARG A 225 2.88 32.48 -17.70
C ARG A 225 3.81 33.56 -17.16
N LEU A 226 3.96 33.67 -15.85
CA LEU A 226 4.86 34.62 -15.20
C LEU A 226 6.32 34.13 -15.25
N LEU A 227 6.51 32.81 -15.28
CA LEU A 227 7.82 32.20 -15.37
C LEU A 227 8.37 32.21 -16.82
N LYS A 228 7.50 32.34 -17.83
CA LYS A 228 7.92 32.53 -19.22
C LYS A 228 8.64 33.87 -19.39
N LYS A 229 9.82 33.86 -20.03
CA LYS A 229 10.53 35.09 -20.40
C LYS A 229 9.77 35.85 -21.50
N ALA A 230 9.80 37.18 -21.44
CA ALA A 230 9.00 38.02 -22.35
C ALA A 230 9.23 37.76 -23.85
N ASP A 231 10.47 37.42 -24.22
CA ASP A 231 10.85 37.14 -25.62
C ASP A 231 11.10 35.64 -25.88
N GLU A 232 10.63 34.78 -25.01
CA GLU A 232 10.84 33.34 -25.13
C GLU A 232 9.92 32.78 -26.24
N HIS A 233 10.55 32.21 -27.24
CA HIS A 233 9.85 31.52 -28.32
C HIS A 233 9.78 30.02 -28.03
N ILE A 234 8.58 29.50 -27.91
CA ILE A 234 8.34 28.08 -27.60
C ILE A 234 7.91 27.38 -28.90
N ALA A 235 8.89 26.83 -29.61
CA ALA A 235 8.62 26.06 -30.81
C ALA A 235 7.92 24.73 -30.50
N PRO A 236 7.05 24.23 -31.39
CA PRO A 236 6.49 22.89 -31.26
C PRO A 236 7.59 21.83 -31.18
N ASN A 237 7.53 21.01 -30.13
CA ASN A 237 8.46 19.91 -29.91
C ASN A 237 7.73 18.72 -29.31
N ASN A 238 8.03 17.52 -29.76
CA ASN A 238 7.43 16.27 -29.32
C ASN A 238 5.89 16.34 -29.22
N THR A 239 5.26 16.88 -30.28
CA THR A 239 3.81 17.05 -30.38
C THR A 239 3.13 15.71 -30.64
N THR A 240 2.88 14.96 -29.60
CA THR A 240 2.23 13.65 -29.63
C THR A 240 0.96 13.67 -28.77
N THR A 241 0.28 12.54 -28.68
CA THR A 241 -0.82 12.35 -27.73
C THR A 241 -0.31 12.58 -26.30
N ARG A 242 -1.08 13.30 -25.50
CA ARG A 242 -0.79 13.49 -24.08
C ARG A 242 -1.20 12.23 -23.34
N GLU A 243 -0.23 11.53 -22.80
CA GLU A 243 -0.48 10.37 -21.95
C GLU A 243 -0.73 10.82 -20.50
N ILE A 244 -1.38 9.96 -19.70
CA ILE A 244 -1.56 10.22 -18.27
C ILE A 244 -0.17 10.34 -17.62
N GLY A 245 0.03 11.40 -16.84
CA GLY A 245 1.32 11.70 -16.19
C GLY A 245 2.29 12.52 -17.06
N ALA A 246 1.93 12.87 -18.30
CA ALA A 246 2.77 13.75 -19.12
C ALA A 246 2.76 15.19 -18.59
N ILE A 247 3.94 15.78 -18.43
CA ILE A 247 4.10 17.23 -18.19
C ILE A 247 4.32 17.90 -19.54
N THR A 248 3.49 18.87 -19.86
CA THR A 248 3.51 19.56 -21.16
C THR A 248 3.51 21.07 -20.99
N MET A 249 4.12 21.77 -21.94
CA MET A 249 4.08 23.23 -22.02
C MET A 249 3.45 23.62 -23.37
N ASP A 250 2.48 24.51 -23.35
CA ASP A 250 1.83 25.01 -24.55
C ASP A 250 2.80 25.85 -25.38
N ASN A 251 2.97 25.51 -26.67
CA ASN A 251 3.87 26.22 -27.60
C ASN A 251 3.21 27.45 -28.23
N ASP A 252 3.94 28.19 -29.05
CA ASP A 252 3.48 29.45 -29.65
C ASP A 252 2.24 29.31 -30.54
N ALA A 253 1.92 28.12 -31.06
CA ALA A 253 0.70 27.89 -31.83
C ALA A 253 -0.58 28.05 -30.97
N TYR A 254 -0.44 27.98 -29.66
CA TYR A 254 -1.53 28.25 -28.69
C TYR A 254 -1.70 29.75 -28.39
N LEU A 255 -0.96 30.63 -29.05
CA LEU A 255 -1.07 32.09 -28.98
C LEU A 255 -0.94 32.59 -27.53
N ARG A 256 -2.02 33.19 -27.00
CA ARG A 256 -2.03 33.74 -25.64
C ARG A 256 -1.81 32.71 -24.51
N TYR A 257 -1.93 31.44 -24.83
CA TYR A 257 -1.73 30.35 -23.87
C TYR A 257 -0.30 29.78 -23.92
N ALA A 258 0.54 30.25 -24.87
CA ALA A 258 1.91 29.80 -24.97
C ALA A 258 2.65 29.99 -23.63
N GLY A 259 3.28 28.92 -23.13
CA GLY A 259 3.96 28.86 -21.86
C GLY A 259 3.09 28.40 -20.69
N GLU A 260 1.82 28.05 -20.90
CA GLU A 260 1.06 27.34 -19.85
C GLU A 260 1.58 25.90 -19.67
N VAL A 261 1.69 25.47 -18.41
CA VAL A 261 2.17 24.13 -17.99
C VAL A 261 1.09 23.47 -17.17
#